data_a7966cc1c96d91397f20189d6afb875c
#
_entry.id   a7966cc1c96d91397f20189d6afb875c
#
_cell.length_a   1.000
_cell.length_b   1.000
_cell.length_c   1.000
_cell.angle_alpha   90.00
_cell.angle_beta   90.00
_cell.angle_gamma   90.00
#
_symmetry.space_group_name_H-M   'P 1'
#
loop_
_entity.id
_entity.type
_entity.pdbx_description
1 polymer ?
#
loop_
_entity_poly.entity_id
_entity_poly.type
_entity_poly.pdbx_seq_one_letter_code
_entity_poly.pdbx_strand_id
1 'polypeptide(L)'
;MQNVSYALFESSSEAEAMAKESFGEDYVDSILQSDDFSDASVQELSDQEEQLILQYDNLSSTFTLLDNGKRWTLSELENDLSISNDEYYRLYDAYCAELNRQAGDIFLQLVQIRSQIAAKLGYANYSEYCYESYSRDYTPSDARKLHDAVKQYIAPVYIYVNDRNNSYDLADATFAEQDFLNQLSVAAQDFSPLLDEPVQYMLRNNLYDFSYGKNKMESNFTTYISDYNAPFIFSMWTGESADISTILHELGHFTSYYHNAVVGYSATDNLDLAEVDSQALVLLMMKYFDSFYGKYAQEAKTEVLLDAMYSLVSGCMEDEFQQDVYENPNMTLDEMNSLYRKLAKEYGLDDVYGYQGTEWVLITHTFQSPLYYISYAVSIVPALELFELSQSDETTARNTYFNIMMRDPYSKFIETIDKNGLSSVFSNVTIKQIAAIVDQNT
;
A
#
# COMPACT_ATOMS: atom_id res chain seq x y z
N MET A 1 6.30 22.12 -12.19
CA MET A 1 6.71 23.11 -11.17
C MET A 1 8.14 22.85 -10.67
N GLN A 2 8.55 21.62 -10.37
CA GLN A 2 9.93 21.32 -9.91
C GLN A 2 11.03 21.84 -10.83
N ASN A 3 10.93 21.66 -12.15
CA ASN A 3 11.90 22.16 -13.11
C ASN A 3 12.07 23.70 -13.11
N VAL A 4 11.00 24.45 -12.77
CA VAL A 4 11.07 25.92 -12.65
C VAL A 4 11.76 26.31 -11.35
N SER A 5 11.51 25.58 -10.26
CA SER A 5 12.15 25.80 -8.97
C SER A 5 13.62 25.46 -9.02
N TYR A 6 14.01 24.32 -9.64
CA TYR A 6 15.39 23.93 -9.88
C TYR A 6 16.16 25.02 -10.64
N ALA A 7 15.67 25.43 -11.80
CA ALA A 7 16.33 26.45 -12.61
C ALA A 7 16.43 27.81 -11.88
N LEU A 8 15.46 28.13 -11.01
CA LEU A 8 15.50 29.33 -10.20
C LEU A 8 16.57 29.25 -9.11
N PHE A 9 16.67 28.15 -8.40
CA PHE A 9 17.65 27.94 -7.32
C PHE A 9 19.07 27.85 -7.88
N GLU A 10 19.28 27.13 -8.98
CA GLU A 10 20.57 27.05 -9.65
C GLU A 10 21.06 28.42 -10.16
N SER A 11 20.15 29.26 -10.62
CA SER A 11 20.48 30.58 -11.20
C SER A 11 20.55 31.72 -10.17
N SER A 12 20.04 31.56 -8.94
CA SER A 12 19.94 32.61 -7.94
C SER A 12 20.14 32.09 -6.51
N SER A 13 21.33 32.33 -5.96
CA SER A 13 21.64 32.03 -4.56
C SER A 13 20.75 32.78 -3.55
N GLU A 14 20.18 33.92 -3.95
CA GLU A 14 19.24 34.68 -3.11
C GLU A 14 17.88 33.97 -3.06
N ALA A 15 17.40 33.44 -4.20
CA ALA A 15 16.18 32.64 -4.26
C ALA A 15 16.33 31.33 -3.49
N GLU A 16 17.48 30.66 -3.62
CA GLU A 16 17.81 29.46 -2.85
C GLU A 16 17.80 29.74 -1.33
N ALA A 17 18.47 30.81 -0.89
CA ALA A 17 18.50 31.17 0.52
C ALA A 17 17.11 31.51 1.09
N MET A 18 16.30 32.24 0.33
CA MET A 18 14.91 32.56 0.71
C MET A 18 14.03 31.29 0.77
N ALA A 19 14.25 30.35 -0.14
CA ALA A 19 13.54 29.10 -0.15
C ALA A 19 13.96 28.21 1.06
N LYS A 20 15.25 28.13 1.38
CA LYS A 20 15.77 27.42 2.56
C LYS A 20 15.19 28.02 3.86
N GLU A 21 15.07 29.35 3.95
CA GLU A 21 14.46 30.01 5.11
C GLU A 21 12.94 29.73 5.21
N SER A 22 12.24 29.62 4.07
CA SER A 22 10.78 29.49 4.02
C SER A 22 10.29 28.05 4.09
N PHE A 23 11.04 27.11 3.50
CA PHE A 23 10.62 25.72 3.28
C PHE A 23 11.56 24.67 3.91
N GLY A 24 12.68 25.11 4.48
CA GLY A 24 13.73 24.26 5.04
C GLY A 24 14.84 23.91 4.04
N GLU A 25 16.01 23.56 4.60
CA GLU A 25 17.21 23.22 3.82
C GLU A 25 16.99 21.94 3.02
N ASP A 26 16.41 20.90 3.65
CA ASP A 26 16.13 19.60 3.05
C ASP A 26 15.21 19.70 1.83
N TYR A 27 14.21 20.60 1.85
CA TYR A 27 13.33 20.84 0.70
C TYR A 27 14.10 21.39 -0.51
N VAL A 28 14.95 22.39 -0.29
CA VAL A 28 15.73 23.00 -1.38
C VAL A 28 16.77 22.04 -1.91
N ASP A 29 17.43 21.30 -1.01
CA ASP A 29 18.41 20.29 -1.37
C ASP A 29 17.77 19.12 -2.15
N SER A 30 16.55 18.70 -1.83
CA SER A 30 15.80 17.70 -2.60
C SER A 30 15.51 18.16 -4.03
N ILE A 31 15.22 19.46 -4.23
CA ILE A 31 15.03 20.02 -5.57
C ILE A 31 16.35 20.13 -6.31
N LEU A 32 17.42 20.54 -5.65
CA LEU A 32 18.74 20.69 -6.27
C LEU A 32 19.44 19.36 -6.57
N GLN A 33 19.13 18.32 -5.80
CA GLN A 33 19.60 16.97 -6.04
C GLN A 33 18.78 16.22 -7.10
N SER A 34 17.64 16.75 -7.52
CA SER A 34 16.84 16.19 -8.61
C SER A 34 17.46 16.47 -10.01
N ASP A 35 18.79 16.31 -10.10
CA ASP A 35 19.56 16.39 -11.35
C ASP A 35 19.14 15.35 -12.41
N ASP A 36 18.38 14.35 -11.98
CA ASP A 36 17.85 13.24 -12.77
C ASP A 36 16.98 13.66 -13.96
N PHE A 37 16.38 14.87 -13.91
CA PHE A 37 15.49 15.38 -14.96
C PHE A 37 16.21 16.27 -16.00
N SER A 38 17.51 16.51 -15.86
CA SER A 38 18.27 17.38 -16.78
C SER A 38 18.78 16.64 -18.02
N ASP A 39 18.94 15.31 -17.96
CA ASP A 39 19.38 14.52 -19.12
C ASP A 39 18.20 14.21 -20.06
N ALA A 40 18.20 14.85 -21.23
CA ALA A 40 17.19 14.63 -22.27
C ALA A 40 17.00 13.15 -22.65
N SER A 41 18.05 12.32 -22.47
CA SER A 41 17.99 10.90 -22.78
C SER A 41 17.30 10.06 -21.68
N VAL A 42 17.28 10.54 -20.44
CA VAL A 42 16.49 9.96 -19.36
C VAL A 42 15.04 10.36 -19.54
N GLN A 43 14.76 11.63 -19.85
CA GLN A 43 13.41 12.10 -20.11
C GLN A 43 12.73 11.32 -21.26
N GLU A 44 13.46 11.03 -22.37
CA GLU A 44 12.92 10.21 -23.46
C GLU A 44 12.53 8.80 -23.00
N LEU A 45 13.31 8.19 -22.11
CA LEU A 45 12.99 6.88 -21.54
C LEU A 45 11.79 6.95 -20.59
N SER A 46 11.70 7.99 -19.77
CA SER A 46 10.56 8.24 -18.88
C SER A 46 9.26 8.45 -19.65
N ASP A 47 9.31 9.19 -20.77
CA ASP A 47 8.16 9.36 -21.66
C ASP A 47 7.71 8.03 -22.29
N GLN A 48 8.66 7.13 -22.61
CA GLN A 48 8.34 5.79 -23.11
C GLN A 48 7.76 4.90 -22.00
N GLU A 49 8.28 4.99 -20.78
CA GLU A 49 7.75 4.29 -19.61
C GLU A 49 6.28 4.69 -19.37
N GLU A 50 5.99 5.99 -19.35
CA GLU A 50 4.62 6.51 -19.18
C GLU A 50 3.66 5.97 -20.26
N GLN A 51 4.10 5.92 -21.52
CA GLN A 51 3.28 5.35 -22.60
C GLN A 51 2.98 3.86 -22.42
N LEU A 52 3.91 3.08 -21.88
CA LEU A 52 3.70 1.66 -21.57
C LEU A 52 2.77 1.48 -20.36
N ILE A 53 2.88 2.32 -19.34
CA ILE A 53 1.95 2.34 -18.21
C ILE A 53 0.52 2.62 -18.70
N LEU A 54 0.33 3.64 -19.53
CA LEU A 54 -0.96 3.95 -20.13
C LEU A 54 -1.51 2.82 -21.01
N GLN A 55 -0.64 2.05 -21.69
CA GLN A 55 -1.07 0.86 -22.43
C GLN A 55 -1.56 -0.25 -21.50
N TYR A 56 -0.86 -0.48 -20.38
CA TYR A 56 -1.31 -1.42 -19.36
C TYR A 56 -2.66 -1.01 -18.76
N ASP A 57 -2.82 0.28 -18.38
CA ASP A 57 -4.07 0.80 -17.81
C ASP A 57 -5.27 0.62 -18.75
N ASN A 58 -5.06 0.92 -20.02
CA ASN A 58 -6.10 0.68 -21.04
C ASN A 58 -6.41 -0.81 -21.22
N LEU A 59 -5.36 -1.66 -21.18
CA LEU A 59 -5.56 -3.11 -21.29
C LEU A 59 -6.31 -3.64 -20.07
N SER A 60 -5.83 -3.38 -18.85
CA SER A 60 -6.41 -3.91 -17.61
C SER A 60 -7.86 -3.46 -17.40
N SER A 61 -8.17 -2.20 -17.67
CA SER A 61 -9.53 -1.63 -17.51
C SER A 61 -10.54 -2.13 -18.55
N THR A 62 -10.10 -2.63 -19.70
CA THR A 62 -10.99 -3.09 -20.78
C THR A 62 -10.92 -4.59 -21.03
N PHE A 63 -10.02 -5.29 -20.34
CA PHE A 63 -9.80 -6.71 -20.56
C PHE A 63 -11.02 -7.54 -20.16
N THR A 64 -11.33 -8.52 -20.97
CA THR A 64 -12.37 -9.53 -20.70
C THR A 64 -11.92 -10.89 -21.20
N LEU A 65 -12.06 -11.90 -20.38
CA LEU A 65 -11.89 -13.29 -20.79
C LEU A 65 -13.09 -13.74 -21.64
N LEU A 66 -12.86 -14.29 -22.81
CA LEU A 66 -13.89 -14.96 -23.58
C LEU A 66 -13.87 -16.46 -23.31
N ASP A 67 -14.87 -16.97 -22.62
CA ASP A 67 -15.03 -18.39 -22.34
C ASP A 67 -16.45 -18.86 -22.73
N ASN A 68 -16.54 -19.92 -23.52
CA ASN A 68 -17.81 -20.54 -23.98
C ASN A 68 -18.83 -19.52 -24.56
N GLY A 69 -18.36 -18.46 -25.23
CA GLY A 69 -19.19 -17.42 -25.83
C GLY A 69 -19.67 -16.32 -24.86
N LYS A 70 -19.38 -16.41 -23.56
CA LYS A 70 -19.56 -15.34 -22.56
C LYS A 70 -18.26 -14.59 -22.40
N ARG A 71 -18.33 -13.26 -22.25
CA ARG A 71 -17.22 -12.43 -21.83
C ARG A 71 -17.33 -12.20 -20.33
N TRP A 72 -16.19 -12.28 -19.66
CA TRP A 72 -16.09 -12.11 -18.22
C TRP A 72 -15.09 -10.98 -17.92
N THR A 73 -15.51 -10.01 -17.12
CA THR A 73 -14.61 -9.11 -16.38
C THR A 73 -14.17 -9.80 -15.10
N LEU A 74 -13.12 -9.31 -14.45
CA LEU A 74 -12.69 -9.82 -13.14
C LEU A 74 -13.80 -9.65 -12.09
N SER A 75 -14.38 -8.47 -12.01
CA SER A 75 -15.49 -8.16 -11.11
C SER A 75 -16.73 -9.05 -11.33
N GLU A 76 -17.06 -9.39 -12.58
CA GLU A 76 -18.15 -10.35 -12.86
C GLU A 76 -17.81 -11.77 -12.40
N LEU A 77 -16.54 -12.17 -12.46
CA LEU A 77 -16.09 -13.48 -11.96
C LEU A 77 -16.19 -13.55 -10.45
N GLU A 78 -15.74 -12.51 -9.76
CA GLU A 78 -15.71 -12.43 -8.29
C GLU A 78 -17.11 -12.34 -7.68
N ASN A 79 -18.06 -11.74 -8.38
CA ASN A 79 -19.41 -11.48 -7.86
C ASN A 79 -20.50 -12.41 -8.43
N ASP A 80 -20.21 -13.34 -9.34
CA ASP A 80 -21.22 -14.27 -9.89
C ASP A 80 -21.42 -15.49 -8.99
N LEU A 81 -22.29 -15.36 -7.99
CA LEU A 81 -22.65 -16.45 -7.07
C LEU A 81 -23.31 -17.67 -7.75
N SER A 82 -23.57 -17.63 -9.05
CA SER A 82 -24.18 -18.75 -9.79
C SER A 82 -23.18 -19.79 -10.28
N ILE A 83 -21.89 -19.48 -10.27
CA ILE A 83 -20.82 -20.41 -10.66
C ILE A 83 -20.32 -21.18 -9.43
N SER A 84 -19.86 -22.41 -9.64
CA SER A 84 -19.22 -23.20 -8.56
C SER A 84 -17.81 -22.68 -8.29
N ASN A 85 -17.28 -22.95 -7.08
CA ASN A 85 -15.89 -22.61 -6.75
C ASN A 85 -14.89 -23.21 -7.77
N ASP A 86 -15.07 -24.47 -8.19
CA ASP A 86 -14.19 -25.10 -9.20
C ASP A 86 -14.22 -24.34 -10.53
N GLU A 87 -15.40 -23.85 -10.94
CA GLU A 87 -15.55 -23.05 -12.17
C GLU A 87 -14.99 -21.65 -11.99
N TYR A 88 -15.15 -21.05 -10.83
CA TYR A 88 -14.52 -19.78 -10.49
C TYR A 88 -12.99 -19.86 -10.63
N TYR A 89 -12.34 -20.80 -9.95
CA TYR A 89 -10.88 -20.94 -10.03
C TYR A 89 -10.40 -21.23 -11.45
N ARG A 90 -11.12 -22.08 -12.19
CA ARG A 90 -10.80 -22.37 -13.61
C ARG A 90 -10.84 -21.09 -14.47
N LEU A 91 -11.87 -20.26 -14.28
CA LEU A 91 -12.04 -19.02 -15.05
C LEU A 91 -11.05 -17.95 -14.60
N TYR A 92 -10.78 -17.85 -13.29
CA TYR A 92 -9.79 -16.93 -12.73
C TYR A 92 -8.37 -17.23 -13.26
N ASP A 93 -7.96 -18.50 -13.23
CA ASP A 93 -6.67 -18.92 -13.79
C ASP A 93 -6.58 -18.60 -15.28
N ALA A 94 -7.66 -18.88 -16.03
CA ALA A 94 -7.70 -18.57 -17.45
C ALA A 94 -7.67 -17.06 -17.74
N TYR A 95 -8.33 -16.25 -16.88
CA TYR A 95 -8.31 -14.79 -16.94
C TYR A 95 -6.89 -14.26 -16.73
N CYS A 96 -6.25 -14.66 -15.64
CA CYS A 96 -4.87 -14.28 -15.31
C CYS A 96 -3.90 -14.71 -16.42
N ALA A 97 -3.99 -15.93 -16.91
CA ALA A 97 -3.09 -16.43 -17.95
C ALA A 97 -3.24 -15.66 -19.28
N GLU A 98 -4.47 -15.34 -19.70
CA GLU A 98 -4.69 -14.60 -20.95
C GLU A 98 -4.32 -13.12 -20.81
N LEU A 99 -4.58 -12.49 -19.65
CA LEU A 99 -4.10 -11.14 -19.36
C LEU A 99 -2.56 -11.13 -19.31
N ASN A 100 -1.94 -12.10 -18.66
CA ASN A 100 -0.47 -12.23 -18.56
C ASN A 100 0.18 -12.31 -19.94
N ARG A 101 -0.42 -13.01 -20.89
CA ARG A 101 0.09 -13.09 -22.26
C ARG A 101 0.16 -11.71 -22.95
N GLN A 102 -0.70 -10.76 -22.58
CA GLN A 102 -0.77 -9.42 -23.18
C GLN A 102 -0.01 -8.39 -22.30
N ALA A 103 -0.27 -8.35 -21.02
CA ALA A 103 0.38 -7.44 -20.08
C ALA A 103 1.86 -7.79 -19.85
N GLY A 104 2.22 -9.08 -19.96
CA GLY A 104 3.59 -9.54 -19.83
C GLY A 104 4.54 -8.92 -20.85
N ASP A 105 4.10 -8.77 -22.11
CA ASP A 105 4.90 -8.11 -23.14
C ASP A 105 5.12 -6.62 -22.83
N ILE A 106 4.15 -5.95 -22.19
CA ILE A 106 4.29 -4.56 -21.71
C ILE A 106 5.29 -4.51 -20.57
N PHE A 107 5.19 -5.42 -19.61
CA PHE A 107 6.08 -5.46 -18.47
C PHE A 107 7.54 -5.76 -18.85
N LEU A 108 7.77 -6.68 -19.79
CA LEU A 108 9.11 -6.94 -20.34
C LEU A 108 9.75 -5.67 -20.92
N GLN A 109 8.97 -4.84 -21.62
CA GLN A 109 9.45 -3.56 -22.16
C GLN A 109 9.71 -2.55 -21.03
N LEU A 110 8.83 -2.47 -20.01
CA LEU A 110 9.03 -1.64 -18.83
C LEU A 110 10.34 -2.00 -18.11
N VAL A 111 10.60 -3.29 -17.89
CA VAL A 111 11.84 -3.76 -17.25
C VAL A 111 13.07 -3.31 -18.01
N GLN A 112 13.05 -3.36 -19.35
CA GLN A 112 14.17 -2.90 -20.18
C GLN A 112 14.38 -1.38 -20.09
N ILE A 113 13.30 -0.59 -20.15
CA ILE A 113 13.38 0.87 -20.07
C ILE A 113 13.86 1.29 -18.68
N ARG A 114 13.28 0.76 -17.62
CA ARG A 114 13.64 1.01 -16.23
C ARG A 114 15.09 0.67 -15.93
N SER A 115 15.59 -0.46 -16.47
CA SER A 115 16.99 -0.83 -16.35
C SER A 115 17.93 0.15 -17.08
N GLN A 116 17.50 0.71 -18.23
CA GLN A 116 18.27 1.73 -18.93
C GLN A 116 18.27 3.07 -18.17
N ILE A 117 17.14 3.47 -17.55
CA ILE A 117 17.05 4.65 -16.70
C ILE A 117 18.06 4.52 -15.56
N ALA A 118 17.98 3.43 -14.77
CA ALA A 118 18.89 3.19 -13.67
C ALA A 118 20.38 3.22 -14.09
N ALA A 119 20.72 2.57 -15.21
CA ALA A 119 22.09 2.56 -15.71
C ALA A 119 22.59 3.95 -16.13
N LYS A 120 21.72 4.80 -16.73
CA LYS A 120 22.08 6.18 -17.09
C LYS A 120 22.29 7.06 -15.87
N LEU A 121 21.52 6.83 -14.80
CA LEU A 121 21.63 7.54 -13.52
C LEU A 121 22.75 6.99 -12.64
N GLY A 122 23.44 5.93 -13.06
CA GLY A 122 24.63 5.40 -12.37
C GLY A 122 24.33 4.33 -11.32
N TYR A 123 23.12 3.83 -11.26
CA TYR A 123 22.73 2.74 -10.35
C TYR A 123 23.06 1.36 -10.91
N ALA A 124 23.34 0.40 -10.04
CA ALA A 124 23.65 -0.97 -10.44
C ALA A 124 22.45 -1.70 -11.04
N ASN A 125 21.25 -1.43 -10.52
CA ASN A 125 19.97 -1.92 -11.04
C ASN A 125 18.84 -0.95 -10.69
N TYR A 126 17.64 -1.21 -11.23
CA TYR A 126 16.48 -0.33 -11.02
C TYR A 126 15.96 -0.36 -9.57
N SER A 127 16.16 -1.45 -8.83
CA SER A 127 15.73 -1.53 -7.44
C SER A 127 16.48 -0.55 -6.54
N GLU A 128 17.79 -0.39 -6.75
CA GLU A 128 18.59 0.61 -6.01
C GLU A 128 18.11 2.04 -6.31
N TYR A 129 17.90 2.36 -7.59
CA TYR A 129 17.35 3.66 -7.99
C TYR A 129 15.97 3.91 -7.38
N CYS A 130 15.08 2.95 -7.48
CA CYS A 130 13.70 3.08 -7.02
C CYS A 130 13.60 3.27 -5.49
N TYR A 131 14.40 2.53 -4.72
CA TYR A 131 14.45 2.69 -3.26
C TYR A 131 14.94 4.09 -2.86
N GLU A 132 15.94 4.61 -3.54
CA GLU A 132 16.45 5.98 -3.31
C GLU A 132 15.41 7.03 -3.73
N SER A 133 14.74 6.85 -4.88
CA SER A 133 13.71 7.76 -5.37
C SER A 133 12.49 7.86 -4.44
N TYR A 134 12.18 6.79 -3.69
CA TYR A 134 11.18 6.79 -2.62
C TYR A 134 11.70 7.35 -1.29
N SER A 135 12.92 7.89 -1.25
CA SER A 135 13.56 8.45 -0.05
C SER A 135 13.66 7.46 1.11
N ARG A 136 13.77 6.16 0.81
CA ARG A 136 13.93 5.12 1.82
C ARG A 136 15.29 5.22 2.49
N ASP A 137 15.34 5.09 3.80
CA ASP A 137 16.57 5.05 4.62
C ASP A 137 17.04 3.61 4.89
N TYR A 138 16.64 2.68 4.04
CA TYR A 138 17.08 1.29 3.99
C TYR A 138 17.25 0.84 2.52
N THR A 139 17.99 -0.23 2.34
CA THR A 139 18.39 -0.72 1.02
C THR A 139 17.55 -1.94 0.59
N PRO A 140 17.54 -2.30 -0.73
CA PRO A 140 17.01 -3.59 -1.18
C PRO A 140 17.59 -4.79 -0.41
N SER A 141 18.87 -4.73 -0.03
CA SER A 141 19.52 -5.76 0.79
C SER A 141 18.98 -5.85 2.21
N ASP A 142 18.50 -4.74 2.78
CA ASP A 142 17.84 -4.76 4.09
C ASP A 142 16.44 -5.37 3.96
N ALA A 143 15.69 -5.04 2.90
CA ALA A 143 14.41 -5.67 2.60
C ALA A 143 14.52 -7.20 2.43
N ARG A 144 15.62 -7.69 1.82
CA ARG A 144 15.87 -9.15 1.75
C ARG A 144 15.92 -9.84 3.11
N LYS A 145 16.37 -9.16 4.17
CA LYS A 145 16.33 -9.70 5.54
C LYS A 145 14.90 -9.85 6.06
N LEU A 146 14.03 -8.90 5.70
CA LEU A 146 12.61 -8.97 6.02
C LEU A 146 11.94 -10.10 5.23
N HIS A 147 12.24 -10.23 3.92
CA HIS A 147 11.74 -11.33 3.09
C HIS A 147 12.02 -12.70 3.72
N ASP A 148 13.27 -12.94 4.11
CA ASP A 148 13.67 -14.19 4.74
C ASP A 148 12.96 -14.43 6.08
N ALA A 149 12.81 -13.37 6.89
CA ALA A 149 12.11 -13.45 8.18
C ALA A 149 10.61 -13.74 7.99
N VAL A 150 9.96 -13.11 7.01
CA VAL A 150 8.55 -13.32 6.70
C VAL A 150 8.30 -14.75 6.22
N LYS A 151 9.09 -15.23 5.27
CA LYS A 151 9.03 -16.65 4.83
C LYS A 151 9.19 -17.63 6.00
N GLN A 152 10.09 -17.32 6.92
CA GLN A 152 10.41 -18.21 8.03
C GLN A 152 9.38 -18.20 9.17
N TYR A 153 8.86 -17.01 9.53
CA TYR A 153 8.08 -16.83 10.76
C TYR A 153 6.63 -16.44 10.53
N ILE A 154 6.32 -15.67 9.47
CA ILE A 154 4.97 -15.18 9.20
C ILE A 154 4.19 -16.16 8.32
N ALA A 155 4.74 -16.58 7.18
CA ALA A 155 4.03 -17.42 6.23
C ALA A 155 3.43 -18.70 6.86
N PRO A 156 4.15 -19.45 7.73
CA PRO A 156 3.55 -20.61 8.38
C PRO A 156 2.38 -20.28 9.31
N VAL A 157 2.43 -19.14 10.01
CA VAL A 157 1.34 -18.67 10.90
C VAL A 157 0.17 -18.20 10.07
N TYR A 158 0.42 -17.46 8.98
CA TYR A 158 -0.61 -17.02 8.05
C TYR A 158 -1.44 -18.17 7.49
N ILE A 159 -0.78 -19.22 6.96
CA ILE A 159 -1.45 -20.43 6.48
C ILE A 159 -2.28 -21.07 7.61
N TYR A 160 -1.68 -21.24 8.80
CA TYR A 160 -2.35 -21.86 9.93
C TYR A 160 -3.58 -21.10 10.42
N VAL A 161 -3.48 -19.76 10.51
CA VAL A 161 -4.59 -18.91 10.95
C VAL A 161 -5.68 -18.88 9.89
N ASN A 162 -5.32 -18.76 8.60
CA ASN A 162 -6.27 -18.79 7.50
C ASN A 162 -7.06 -20.11 7.44
N ASP A 163 -6.40 -21.26 7.56
CA ASP A 163 -7.06 -22.57 7.56
C ASP A 163 -8.05 -22.75 8.72
N ARG A 164 -7.75 -22.11 9.87
CA ARG A 164 -8.58 -22.23 11.08
C ARG A 164 -9.80 -21.30 11.04
N ASN A 165 -9.70 -20.16 10.35
CA ASN A 165 -10.68 -19.07 10.36
C ASN A 165 -11.63 -19.11 9.16
N ASN A 166 -12.21 -20.25 8.84
CA ASN A 166 -13.29 -20.37 7.86
C ASN A 166 -14.61 -19.78 8.40
N SER A 167 -14.65 -18.51 8.80
CA SER A 167 -15.88 -17.88 9.24
C SER A 167 -16.64 -17.27 8.06
N TYR A 168 -17.65 -17.99 7.59
CA TYR A 168 -18.53 -17.53 6.52
C TYR A 168 -19.60 -16.55 7.00
N ASP A 169 -19.78 -16.39 8.32
CA ASP A 169 -20.87 -15.60 8.90
C ASP A 169 -20.71 -14.10 8.63
N LEU A 170 -19.48 -13.59 8.56
CA LEU A 170 -19.21 -12.19 8.28
C LEU A 170 -19.41 -11.84 6.79
N ALA A 171 -19.16 -12.78 5.88
CA ALA A 171 -19.36 -12.58 4.44
C ALA A 171 -20.84 -12.35 4.06
N ASP A 172 -21.79 -12.85 4.86
CA ASP A 172 -23.23 -12.65 4.68
C ASP A 172 -23.76 -11.39 5.41
N ALA A 173 -22.90 -10.70 6.18
CA ALA A 173 -23.29 -9.52 6.94
C ALA A 173 -23.37 -8.28 6.04
N THR A 174 -24.31 -7.40 6.35
CA THR A 174 -24.44 -6.13 5.63
C THR A 174 -24.45 -4.98 6.62
N PHE A 175 -23.66 -3.95 6.33
CA PHE A 175 -23.47 -2.78 7.15
C PHE A 175 -24.02 -1.53 6.46
N ALA A 176 -24.62 -0.62 7.22
CA ALA A 176 -25.14 0.63 6.69
C ALA A 176 -24.10 1.74 6.87
N GLU A 177 -23.75 2.42 5.77
CA GLU A 177 -22.79 3.53 5.75
C GLU A 177 -23.10 4.58 6.85
N GLN A 178 -24.35 5.05 6.93
CA GLN A 178 -24.72 6.09 7.89
C GLN A 178 -24.59 5.64 9.36
N ASP A 179 -24.83 4.36 9.63
CA ASP A 179 -24.67 3.82 10.99
C ASP A 179 -23.20 3.77 11.36
N PHE A 180 -22.34 3.34 10.43
CA PHE A 180 -20.89 3.38 10.61
C PHE A 180 -20.38 4.81 10.84
N LEU A 181 -20.76 5.78 10.00
CA LEU A 181 -20.32 7.16 10.15
C LEU A 181 -20.73 7.79 11.49
N ASN A 182 -21.93 7.45 11.97
CA ASN A 182 -22.41 7.89 13.29
C ASN A 182 -21.54 7.29 14.42
N GLN A 183 -21.24 6.00 14.32
CA GLN A 183 -20.42 5.29 15.31
C GLN A 183 -18.95 5.75 15.25
N LEU A 184 -18.42 5.99 14.05
CA LEU A 184 -17.08 6.54 13.83
C LEU A 184 -16.92 7.91 14.51
N SER A 185 -17.92 8.79 14.38
CA SER A 185 -17.91 10.09 15.06
C SER A 185 -17.82 9.96 16.59
N VAL A 186 -18.51 8.98 17.17
CA VAL A 186 -18.44 8.71 18.63
C VAL A 186 -17.10 8.09 19.01
N ALA A 187 -16.63 7.14 18.23
CA ALA A 187 -15.37 6.45 18.49
C ALA A 187 -14.16 7.41 18.39
N ALA A 188 -14.15 8.31 17.39
CA ALA A 188 -13.11 9.32 17.23
C ALA A 188 -13.05 10.28 18.42
N GLN A 189 -14.21 10.71 18.94
CA GLN A 189 -14.30 11.56 20.13
C GLN A 189 -13.73 10.88 21.38
N ASP A 190 -14.01 9.58 21.57
CA ASP A 190 -13.48 8.80 22.70
C ASP A 190 -11.98 8.51 22.52
N PHE A 191 -11.54 8.25 21.28
CA PHE A 191 -10.15 7.90 20.98
C PHE A 191 -9.19 9.05 21.26
N SER A 192 -9.37 10.22 20.60
CA SER A 192 -8.51 11.39 20.79
C SER A 192 -9.08 12.65 20.13
N PRO A 193 -8.87 13.84 20.72
CA PRO A 193 -9.13 15.11 20.03
C PRO A 193 -8.41 15.23 18.67
N LEU A 194 -7.22 14.60 18.53
CA LEU A 194 -6.44 14.59 17.30
C LEU A 194 -7.06 13.73 16.19
N LEU A 195 -7.99 12.82 16.52
CA LEU A 195 -8.79 12.08 15.55
C LEU A 195 -10.19 12.69 15.39
N ASP A 196 -10.79 13.17 16.49
CA ASP A 196 -12.13 13.75 16.45
C ASP A 196 -12.20 14.98 15.53
N GLU A 197 -11.24 15.89 15.63
CA GLU A 197 -11.23 17.11 14.83
C GLU A 197 -11.22 16.85 13.31
N PRO A 198 -10.31 16.02 12.74
CA PRO A 198 -10.35 15.64 11.33
C PRO A 198 -11.61 14.88 10.93
N VAL A 199 -12.14 13.97 11.76
CA VAL A 199 -13.39 13.25 11.47
C VAL A 199 -14.56 14.24 11.40
N GLN A 200 -14.68 15.14 12.36
CA GLN A 200 -15.73 16.17 12.33
C GLN A 200 -15.56 17.14 11.14
N TYR A 201 -14.32 17.44 10.76
CA TYR A 201 -14.03 18.26 9.58
C TYR A 201 -14.46 17.56 8.29
N MET A 202 -14.12 16.27 8.14
CA MET A 202 -14.53 15.41 7.02
C MET A 202 -16.05 15.38 6.88
N LEU A 203 -16.73 15.03 7.97
CA LEU A 203 -18.21 14.87 7.98
C LEU A 203 -18.95 16.18 7.70
N ARG A 204 -18.55 17.30 8.34
CA ARG A 204 -19.21 18.60 8.17
C ARG A 204 -19.07 19.20 6.78
N ASN A 205 -17.96 18.91 6.09
CA ASN A 205 -17.65 19.47 4.79
C ASN A 205 -17.90 18.49 3.63
N ASN A 206 -18.39 17.27 3.93
CA ASN A 206 -18.56 16.19 2.95
C ASN A 206 -17.27 15.92 2.15
N LEU A 207 -16.13 15.80 2.84
CA LEU A 207 -14.83 15.56 2.23
C LEU A 207 -14.60 14.07 1.97
N TYR A 208 -15.60 13.41 1.46
CA TYR A 208 -15.57 12.01 1.05
C TYR A 208 -16.63 11.73 -0.01
N ASP A 209 -16.38 10.71 -0.84
CA ASP A 209 -17.37 10.11 -1.73
C ASP A 209 -17.34 8.58 -1.57
N PHE A 210 -18.34 8.04 -0.88
CA PHE A 210 -18.53 6.61 -0.68
C PHE A 210 -19.68 6.05 -1.54
N SER A 211 -20.21 6.85 -2.47
CA SER A 211 -21.34 6.42 -3.30
C SER A 211 -20.99 5.20 -4.14
N TYR A 212 -21.93 4.25 -4.24
CA TYR A 212 -21.82 3.14 -5.19
C TYR A 212 -22.26 3.59 -6.59
N GLY A 213 -21.52 3.21 -7.62
CA GLY A 213 -21.89 3.54 -9.00
C GLY A 213 -21.16 2.67 -10.02
N LYS A 214 -21.92 2.11 -10.99
CA LYS A 214 -21.39 1.23 -12.05
C LYS A 214 -20.29 1.84 -12.92
N ASN A 215 -20.19 3.16 -12.96
CA ASN A 215 -19.16 3.89 -13.72
C ASN A 215 -18.14 4.56 -12.81
N LYS A 216 -18.19 4.28 -11.51
CA LYS A 216 -17.20 4.74 -10.55
C LYS A 216 -15.99 3.80 -10.62
N MET A 217 -14.80 4.34 -10.56
CA MET A 217 -13.57 3.54 -10.51
C MET A 217 -13.58 2.70 -9.21
N GLU A 218 -13.33 1.42 -9.33
CA GLU A 218 -13.16 0.51 -8.20
C GLU A 218 -11.77 0.73 -7.60
N SER A 219 -11.66 1.77 -6.77
CA SER A 219 -10.42 2.14 -6.09
C SER A 219 -10.75 2.84 -4.79
N ASN A 220 -9.88 2.68 -3.80
CA ASN A 220 -9.94 3.38 -2.54
C ASN A 220 -8.66 4.19 -2.39
N PHE A 221 -8.77 5.46 -2.10
CA PHE A 221 -7.62 6.32 -1.87
C PHE A 221 -8.00 7.60 -1.14
N THR A 222 -7.03 8.17 -0.46
CA THR A 222 -7.09 9.51 0.09
C THR A 222 -6.17 10.42 -0.72
N THR A 223 -6.68 11.60 -1.09
CA THR A 223 -5.91 12.60 -1.81
C THR A 223 -5.98 13.95 -1.10
N TYR A 224 -5.05 14.83 -1.42
CA TYR A 224 -5.05 16.20 -0.95
C TYR A 224 -5.39 17.16 -2.10
N ILE A 225 -6.48 17.91 -1.95
CA ILE A 225 -6.95 18.86 -2.95
C ILE A 225 -6.32 20.22 -2.65
N SER A 226 -5.19 20.51 -3.29
CA SER A 226 -4.35 21.68 -3.02
C SER A 226 -5.10 23.00 -3.11
N ASP A 227 -5.99 23.17 -4.11
CA ASP A 227 -6.77 24.40 -4.31
C ASP A 227 -7.75 24.70 -3.18
N TYR A 228 -8.15 23.67 -2.43
CA TYR A 228 -9.05 23.77 -1.29
C TYR A 228 -8.36 23.58 0.06
N ASN A 229 -7.08 23.29 0.04
CA ASN A 229 -6.28 22.97 1.23
C ASN A 229 -6.99 21.92 2.11
N ALA A 230 -7.46 20.84 1.49
CA ALA A 230 -8.29 19.84 2.15
C ALA A 230 -7.99 18.42 1.67
N PRO A 231 -7.88 17.44 2.60
CA PRO A 231 -7.87 16.04 2.23
C PRO A 231 -9.26 15.58 1.79
N PHE A 232 -9.33 14.53 0.99
CA PHE A 232 -10.56 13.94 0.49
C PHE A 232 -10.42 12.43 0.36
N ILE A 233 -11.41 11.68 0.87
CA ILE A 233 -11.46 10.22 0.72
C ILE A 233 -12.37 9.84 -0.45
N PHE A 234 -11.83 9.06 -1.38
CA PHE A 234 -12.59 8.40 -2.43
C PHE A 234 -12.63 6.90 -2.15
N SER A 235 -13.83 6.34 -2.03
CA SER A 235 -14.06 4.92 -1.79
C SER A 235 -15.43 4.53 -2.33
N MET A 236 -15.76 3.25 -2.26
CA MET A 236 -17.06 2.76 -2.65
C MET A 236 -17.64 1.91 -1.52
N TRP A 237 -18.79 2.32 -1.00
CA TRP A 237 -19.50 1.54 0.03
C TRP A 237 -20.36 0.49 -0.63
N THR A 238 -20.05 -0.78 -0.41
CA THR A 238 -20.82 -1.94 -0.89
C THR A 238 -21.77 -2.50 0.18
N GLY A 239 -21.48 -2.19 1.43
CA GLY A 239 -22.15 -2.73 2.61
C GLY A 239 -21.45 -3.95 3.20
N GLU A 240 -20.32 -4.34 2.66
CA GLU A 240 -19.51 -5.47 3.14
C GLU A 240 -18.66 -5.09 4.37
N SER A 241 -18.16 -6.08 5.07
CA SER A 241 -17.28 -5.88 6.25
C SER A 241 -16.01 -5.11 5.93
N ALA A 242 -15.43 -5.38 4.78
CA ALA A 242 -14.20 -4.75 4.32
C ALA A 242 -14.30 -3.22 4.14
N ASP A 243 -15.49 -2.69 3.84
CA ASP A 243 -15.68 -1.24 3.69
C ASP A 243 -15.26 -0.47 4.93
N ILE A 244 -15.57 -1.02 6.12
CA ILE A 244 -15.27 -0.37 7.41
C ILE A 244 -13.75 -0.28 7.61
N SER A 245 -13.02 -1.38 7.44
CA SER A 245 -11.56 -1.40 7.58
C SER A 245 -10.88 -0.54 6.52
N THR A 246 -11.37 -0.56 5.29
CA THR A 246 -10.89 0.29 4.19
C THR A 246 -11.06 1.77 4.52
N ILE A 247 -12.24 2.19 4.99
CA ILE A 247 -12.45 3.60 5.33
C ILE A 247 -11.63 4.02 6.55
N LEU A 248 -11.41 3.13 7.53
CA LEU A 248 -10.50 3.41 8.64
C LEU A 248 -9.03 3.56 8.16
N HIS A 249 -8.61 2.78 7.18
CA HIS A 249 -7.30 2.93 6.53
C HIS A 249 -7.19 4.31 5.86
N GLU A 250 -8.13 4.65 4.99
CA GLU A 250 -8.16 5.94 4.30
C GLU A 250 -8.26 7.13 5.28
N LEU A 251 -8.96 6.93 6.40
CA LEU A 251 -9.04 7.94 7.46
C LEU A 251 -7.69 8.18 8.14
N GLY A 252 -6.81 7.19 8.20
CA GLY A 252 -5.43 7.38 8.67
C GLY A 252 -4.69 8.38 7.80
N HIS A 253 -4.72 8.21 6.48
CA HIS A 253 -4.16 9.16 5.52
C HIS A 253 -4.85 10.53 5.59
N PHE A 254 -6.18 10.55 5.69
CA PHE A 254 -6.95 11.79 5.82
C PHE A 254 -6.52 12.59 7.06
N THR A 255 -6.36 11.90 8.19
CA THR A 255 -5.96 12.52 9.46
C THR A 255 -4.53 13.06 9.37
N SER A 256 -3.62 12.31 8.75
CA SER A 256 -2.25 12.75 8.49
C SER A 256 -2.23 14.01 7.62
N TYR A 257 -2.92 14.01 6.50
CA TYR A 257 -3.03 15.19 5.63
C TYR A 257 -3.70 16.39 6.32
N TYR A 258 -4.68 16.15 7.18
CA TYR A 258 -5.33 17.21 7.93
C TYR A 258 -4.36 17.92 8.89
N HIS A 259 -3.55 17.18 9.64
CA HIS A 259 -2.60 17.75 10.59
C HIS A 259 -1.36 18.34 9.91
N ASN A 260 -0.95 17.81 8.78
CA ASN A 260 0.22 18.25 8.02
C ASN A 260 -0.13 19.20 6.87
N ALA A 261 -1.38 19.70 6.78
CA ALA A 261 -1.90 20.54 5.71
C ALA A 261 -1.11 21.83 5.48
N VAL A 262 -0.40 22.33 6.48
CA VAL A 262 0.45 23.52 6.36
C VAL A 262 1.60 23.31 5.39
N VAL A 263 2.00 22.09 5.16
CA VAL A 263 3.07 21.73 4.24
C VAL A 263 2.54 21.35 2.86
N GLY A 264 1.23 21.38 2.62
CA GLY A 264 0.45 21.34 1.35
C GLY A 264 1.02 20.67 0.09
N TYR A 265 2.19 20.12 0.17
CA TYR A 265 3.00 19.52 -0.87
C TYR A 265 3.68 18.28 -0.37
N SER A 266 2.92 17.33 0.04
CA SER A 266 3.46 16.04 0.41
C SER A 266 3.91 15.18 -0.79
N ALA A 267 4.34 15.81 -1.85
CA ALA A 267 5.14 15.11 -2.86
C ALA A 267 6.44 14.50 -2.28
N THR A 268 6.68 14.74 -0.99
CA THR A 268 7.86 14.27 -0.25
C THR A 268 7.51 13.45 0.98
N ASP A 269 6.22 13.13 1.22
CA ASP A 269 5.90 12.25 2.34
C ASP A 269 6.49 10.86 2.09
N ASN A 270 7.12 10.32 3.12
CA ASN A 270 7.68 8.99 3.05
C ASN A 270 6.54 7.96 3.00
N LEU A 271 6.46 7.21 1.90
CA LEU A 271 5.37 6.26 1.65
C LEU A 271 5.25 5.19 2.75
N ASP A 272 6.39 4.73 3.28
CA ASP A 272 6.40 3.73 4.34
C ASP A 272 5.76 4.29 5.62
N LEU A 273 6.02 5.56 5.96
CA LEU A 273 5.39 6.22 7.10
C LEU A 273 3.92 6.56 6.85
N ALA A 274 3.56 6.91 5.62
CA ALA A 274 2.16 7.13 5.25
C ALA A 274 1.31 5.88 5.49
N GLU A 275 1.86 4.70 5.16
CA GLU A 275 1.17 3.43 5.42
C GLU A 275 1.17 3.04 6.91
N VAL A 276 2.11 3.53 7.74
CA VAL A 276 1.96 3.40 9.20
C VAL A 276 0.76 4.19 9.70
N ASP A 277 0.53 5.40 9.17
CA ASP A 277 -0.60 6.25 9.57
C ASP A 277 -1.94 5.53 9.34
N SER A 278 -2.10 4.86 8.20
CA SER A 278 -3.32 4.17 7.81
C SER A 278 -3.49 2.82 8.52
N GLN A 279 -2.51 1.94 8.44
CA GLN A 279 -2.58 0.59 8.99
C GLN A 279 -2.67 0.58 10.52
N ALA A 280 -1.92 1.46 11.20
CA ALA A 280 -2.00 1.55 12.65
C ALA A 280 -3.36 2.07 13.13
N LEU A 281 -4.01 2.99 12.39
CA LEU A 281 -5.33 3.45 12.78
C LEU A 281 -6.35 2.31 12.75
N VAL A 282 -6.37 1.47 11.71
CA VAL A 282 -7.26 0.29 11.64
C VAL A 282 -7.10 -0.58 12.89
N LEU A 283 -5.85 -0.93 13.22
CA LEU A 283 -5.55 -1.81 14.35
C LEU A 283 -5.90 -1.16 15.70
N LEU A 284 -5.62 0.11 15.91
CA LEU A 284 -5.96 0.83 17.12
C LEU A 284 -7.47 1.04 17.29
N MET A 285 -8.22 1.11 16.19
CA MET A 285 -9.67 1.24 16.20
C MET A 285 -10.40 -0.09 16.45
N MET A 286 -9.70 -1.23 16.46
CA MET A 286 -10.31 -2.54 16.77
C MET A 286 -11.03 -2.58 18.13
N LYS A 287 -10.66 -1.73 19.09
CA LYS A 287 -11.38 -1.60 20.36
C LYS A 287 -12.84 -1.15 20.21
N TYR A 288 -13.20 -0.54 19.07
CA TYR A 288 -14.57 -0.07 18.77
C TYR A 288 -15.34 -1.01 17.86
N PHE A 289 -14.78 -2.16 17.49
CA PHE A 289 -15.42 -3.09 16.56
C PHE A 289 -16.73 -3.67 17.09
N ASP A 290 -16.90 -3.78 18.41
CA ASP A 290 -18.22 -4.12 18.99
C ASP A 290 -19.31 -3.11 18.60
N SER A 291 -18.96 -1.84 18.40
CA SER A 291 -19.87 -0.81 17.90
C SER A 291 -20.05 -0.90 16.39
N PHE A 292 -18.96 -1.07 15.63
CA PHE A 292 -18.98 -1.06 14.17
C PHE A 292 -19.60 -2.32 13.57
N TYR A 293 -19.27 -3.49 14.11
CA TYR A 293 -19.62 -4.79 13.55
C TYR A 293 -20.69 -5.55 14.40
N GLY A 294 -21.00 -5.04 15.61
CA GLY A 294 -21.94 -5.68 16.50
C GLY A 294 -21.56 -7.12 16.85
N LYS A 295 -22.44 -8.08 16.58
CA LYS A 295 -22.19 -9.50 16.88
C LYS A 295 -21.04 -10.13 16.08
N TYR A 296 -20.57 -9.48 15.01
CA TYR A 296 -19.49 -9.95 14.14
C TYR A 296 -18.12 -9.36 14.50
N ALA A 297 -18.02 -8.65 15.63
CA ALA A 297 -16.81 -7.93 15.99
C ALA A 297 -15.57 -8.83 16.14
N GLN A 298 -15.74 -10.06 16.62
CA GLN A 298 -14.61 -10.99 16.78
C GLN A 298 -14.10 -11.49 15.43
N GLU A 299 -15.00 -11.84 14.53
CA GLU A 299 -14.68 -12.26 13.17
C GLU A 299 -13.98 -11.12 12.42
N ALA A 300 -14.49 -9.89 12.52
CA ALA A 300 -13.87 -8.71 11.91
C ALA A 300 -12.48 -8.43 12.47
N LYS A 301 -12.23 -8.62 13.77
CA LYS A 301 -10.89 -8.50 14.36
C LYS A 301 -9.92 -9.53 13.77
N THR A 302 -10.39 -10.76 13.58
CA THR A 302 -9.59 -11.82 12.97
C THR A 302 -9.27 -11.52 11.51
N GLU A 303 -10.25 -11.02 10.73
CA GLU A 303 -10.00 -10.60 9.34
C GLU A 303 -8.94 -9.50 9.25
N VAL A 304 -9.05 -8.44 10.06
CA VAL A 304 -8.06 -7.36 10.07
C VAL A 304 -6.65 -7.85 10.43
N LEU A 305 -6.53 -8.82 11.34
CA LEU A 305 -5.23 -9.41 11.66
C LEU A 305 -4.70 -10.32 10.55
N LEU A 306 -5.58 -11.03 9.83
CA LEU A 306 -5.22 -11.77 8.62
C LEU A 306 -4.75 -10.83 7.50
N ASP A 307 -5.44 -9.71 7.30
CA ASP A 307 -5.04 -8.68 6.34
C ASP A 307 -3.70 -8.05 6.69
N ALA A 308 -3.42 -7.85 7.98
CA ALA A 308 -2.11 -7.41 8.46
C ALA A 308 -1.00 -8.41 8.12
N MET A 309 -1.25 -9.71 8.28
CA MET A 309 -0.30 -10.74 7.85
C MET A 309 -0.18 -10.84 6.32
N TYR A 310 -1.29 -10.68 5.61
CA TYR A 310 -1.29 -10.63 4.15
C TYR A 310 -0.43 -9.46 3.64
N SER A 311 -0.51 -8.28 4.27
CA SER A 311 0.34 -7.14 3.92
C SER A 311 1.84 -7.45 4.06
N LEU A 312 2.24 -8.23 5.10
CA LEU A 312 3.62 -8.71 5.24
C LEU A 312 4.00 -9.71 4.14
N VAL A 313 3.14 -10.70 3.93
CA VAL A 313 3.42 -11.81 3.00
C VAL A 313 3.44 -11.32 1.55
N SER A 314 2.37 -10.61 1.12
CA SER A 314 2.25 -10.12 -0.24
C SER A 314 3.24 -8.99 -0.52
N GLY A 315 3.40 -8.04 0.41
CA GLY A 315 4.33 -6.92 0.26
C GLY A 315 5.77 -7.39 0.08
N CYS A 316 6.21 -8.35 0.87
CA CYS A 316 7.54 -8.95 0.73
C CYS A 316 7.68 -9.79 -0.54
N MET A 317 6.66 -10.56 -0.90
CA MET A 317 6.70 -11.39 -2.11
C MET A 317 6.79 -10.56 -3.39
N GLU A 318 5.98 -9.50 -3.48
CA GLU A 318 5.97 -8.60 -4.64
C GLU A 318 7.29 -7.83 -4.77
N ASP A 319 7.84 -7.38 -3.66
CA ASP A 319 9.14 -6.71 -3.66
C ASP A 319 10.27 -7.66 -4.04
N GLU A 320 10.31 -8.88 -3.49
CA GLU A 320 11.30 -9.90 -3.86
C GLU A 320 11.21 -10.29 -5.34
N PHE A 321 9.99 -10.48 -5.85
CA PHE A 321 9.76 -10.74 -7.26
C PHE A 321 10.32 -9.63 -8.14
N GLN A 322 10.00 -8.38 -7.84
CA GLN A 322 10.44 -7.25 -8.65
C GLN A 322 11.97 -7.01 -8.52
N GLN A 323 12.55 -7.16 -7.32
CA GLN A 323 14.00 -7.10 -7.16
C GLN A 323 14.71 -8.16 -8.02
N ASP A 324 14.26 -9.43 -7.98
CA ASP A 324 14.84 -10.52 -8.77
C ASP A 324 14.72 -10.25 -10.28
N VAL A 325 13.60 -9.68 -10.74
CA VAL A 325 13.41 -9.28 -12.14
C VAL A 325 14.34 -8.15 -12.55
N TYR A 326 14.48 -7.11 -11.73
CA TYR A 326 15.38 -5.97 -12.05
C TYR A 326 16.86 -6.31 -11.90
N GLU A 327 17.22 -7.29 -11.07
CA GLU A 327 18.57 -7.86 -11.04
C GLU A 327 18.87 -8.70 -12.29
N ASN A 328 17.84 -9.28 -12.92
CA ASN A 328 17.95 -10.15 -14.09
C ASN A 328 17.04 -9.66 -15.23
N PRO A 329 17.26 -8.46 -15.81
CA PRO A 329 16.30 -7.81 -16.71
C PRO A 329 16.08 -8.54 -18.04
N ASN A 330 16.83 -9.59 -18.34
CA ASN A 330 16.68 -10.40 -19.54
C ASN A 330 15.86 -11.68 -19.33
N MET A 331 15.15 -11.82 -18.19
CA MET A 331 14.22 -12.92 -17.99
C MET A 331 13.14 -12.92 -19.07
N THR A 332 12.78 -14.12 -19.50
CA THR A 332 11.59 -14.35 -20.33
C THR A 332 10.33 -14.29 -19.48
N LEU A 333 9.16 -14.11 -20.10
CA LEU A 333 7.88 -14.14 -19.39
C LEU A 333 7.65 -15.47 -18.66
N ASP A 334 8.04 -16.60 -19.26
CA ASP A 334 7.92 -17.91 -18.62
C ASP A 334 8.83 -18.07 -17.40
N GLU A 335 10.02 -17.47 -17.42
CA GLU A 335 10.93 -17.44 -16.28
C GLU A 335 10.38 -16.55 -15.15
N MET A 336 9.79 -15.39 -15.49
CA MET A 336 9.11 -14.52 -14.51
C MET A 336 7.91 -15.23 -13.87
N ASN A 337 7.07 -15.87 -14.66
CA ASN A 337 5.92 -16.62 -14.14
C ASN A 337 6.36 -17.82 -13.26
N SER A 338 7.44 -18.48 -13.63
CA SER A 338 8.02 -19.55 -12.82
C SER A 338 8.60 -19.06 -11.50
N LEU A 339 9.24 -17.89 -11.51
CA LEU A 339 9.75 -17.21 -10.32
C LEU A 339 8.60 -16.82 -9.39
N TYR A 340 7.57 -16.15 -9.93
CA TYR A 340 6.41 -15.74 -9.14
C TYR A 340 5.72 -16.92 -8.47
N ARG A 341 5.49 -18.02 -9.20
CA ARG A 341 4.94 -19.24 -8.64
C ARG A 341 5.81 -19.86 -7.54
N LYS A 342 7.14 -19.83 -7.72
CA LYS A 342 8.08 -20.28 -6.68
C LYS A 342 7.94 -19.43 -5.41
N LEU A 343 7.94 -18.11 -5.55
CA LEU A 343 7.79 -17.18 -4.43
C LEU A 343 6.41 -17.35 -3.75
N ALA A 344 5.33 -17.49 -4.50
CA ALA A 344 4.01 -17.76 -3.93
C ALA A 344 3.99 -18.98 -3.00
N LYS A 345 4.74 -20.04 -3.33
CA LYS A 345 4.93 -21.19 -2.45
C LYS A 345 5.75 -20.88 -1.22
N GLU A 346 6.85 -20.13 -1.38
CA GLU A 346 7.74 -19.80 -0.27
C GLU A 346 7.06 -18.88 0.75
N TYR A 347 6.13 -18.04 0.29
CA TYR A 347 5.34 -17.13 1.12
C TYR A 347 3.98 -17.71 1.58
N GLY A 348 3.62 -18.91 1.13
CA GLY A 348 2.39 -19.59 1.51
C GLY A 348 1.13 -19.11 0.79
N LEU A 349 1.24 -18.24 -0.23
CA LEU A 349 0.09 -17.76 -1.01
C LEU A 349 -0.43 -18.82 -1.99
N ASP A 350 0.41 -19.75 -2.45
CA ASP A 350 -0.03 -20.93 -3.21
C ASP A 350 -0.92 -21.84 -2.36
N ASP A 351 -0.59 -22.01 -1.07
CA ASP A 351 -1.38 -22.82 -0.14
C ASP A 351 -2.76 -22.21 0.16
N VAL A 352 -2.85 -20.88 0.22
CA VAL A 352 -4.08 -20.14 0.58
C VAL A 352 -4.95 -19.86 -0.65
N TYR A 353 -4.36 -19.40 -1.75
CA TYR A 353 -5.09 -18.92 -2.93
C TYR A 353 -4.89 -19.78 -4.18
N GLY A 354 -3.98 -20.74 -4.18
CA GLY A 354 -3.71 -21.61 -5.33
C GLY A 354 -3.02 -20.92 -6.50
N TYR A 355 -2.17 -19.94 -6.25
CA TYR A 355 -1.50 -19.13 -7.29
C TYR A 355 -0.75 -19.99 -8.33
N GLN A 356 -0.99 -19.71 -9.61
CA GLN A 356 -0.37 -20.43 -10.73
C GLN A 356 0.88 -19.76 -11.28
N GLY A 357 1.15 -18.49 -10.88
CA GLY A 357 2.32 -17.73 -11.26
C GLY A 357 2.07 -16.64 -12.30
N THR A 358 0.81 -16.37 -12.62
CA THR A 358 0.42 -15.33 -13.59
C THR A 358 -0.35 -14.17 -12.95
N GLU A 359 -0.62 -14.23 -11.65
CA GLU A 359 -1.48 -13.31 -10.89
C GLU A 359 -0.85 -11.93 -10.70
N TRP A 360 0.48 -11.82 -10.79
CA TRP A 360 1.20 -10.55 -10.68
C TRP A 360 0.73 -9.48 -11.67
N VAL A 361 0.11 -9.88 -12.78
CA VAL A 361 -0.42 -8.94 -13.78
C VAL A 361 -1.66 -8.19 -13.30
N LEU A 362 -2.31 -8.64 -12.22
CA LEU A 362 -3.44 -7.97 -11.59
C LEU A 362 -2.98 -6.86 -10.65
N ILE A 363 -1.71 -6.87 -10.24
CA ILE A 363 -1.16 -5.89 -9.30
C ILE A 363 -0.72 -4.65 -10.09
N THR A 364 -1.58 -3.63 -10.10
CA THR A 364 -1.36 -2.40 -10.86
C THR A 364 -0.04 -1.72 -10.48
N HIS A 365 0.35 -1.77 -9.21
CA HIS A 365 1.61 -1.21 -8.71
C HIS A 365 2.85 -1.77 -9.39
N THR A 366 2.85 -3.05 -9.80
CA THR A 366 3.96 -3.65 -10.55
C THR A 366 4.27 -2.88 -11.84
N PHE A 367 3.25 -2.29 -12.44
CA PHE A 367 3.37 -1.49 -13.65
C PHE A 367 3.51 0.00 -13.35
N GLN A 368 2.66 0.56 -12.49
CA GLN A 368 2.52 1.99 -12.25
C GLN A 368 3.51 2.54 -11.21
N SER A 369 3.77 1.76 -10.14
CA SER A 369 4.55 2.17 -8.97
C SER A 369 5.46 1.02 -8.51
N PRO A 370 6.48 0.67 -9.29
CA PRO A 370 7.32 -0.49 -9.03
C PRO A 370 7.98 -0.40 -7.65
N LEU A 371 8.11 -1.57 -7.01
CA LEU A 371 8.71 -1.70 -5.67
C LEU A 371 7.98 -0.90 -4.54
N TYR A 372 6.73 -0.47 -4.80
CA TYR A 372 5.91 0.18 -3.77
C TYR A 372 5.45 -0.79 -2.68
N TYR A 373 5.12 -2.04 -3.04
CA TYR A 373 4.46 -3.01 -2.17
C TYR A 373 5.20 -3.30 -0.86
N ILE A 374 6.53 -3.15 -0.83
CA ILE A 374 7.30 -3.29 0.41
C ILE A 374 6.87 -2.27 1.47
N SER A 375 6.32 -1.11 1.08
CA SER A 375 5.82 -0.09 2.01
C SER A 375 4.71 -0.66 2.89
N TYR A 376 3.81 -1.50 2.35
CA TYR A 376 2.78 -2.17 3.14
C TYR A 376 3.38 -3.16 4.15
N ALA A 377 4.47 -3.84 3.77
CA ALA A 377 5.10 -4.83 4.64
C ALA A 377 5.94 -4.19 5.75
N VAL A 378 6.70 -3.14 5.47
CA VAL A 378 7.51 -2.49 6.50
C VAL A 378 6.66 -1.68 7.48
N SER A 379 5.56 -1.09 7.02
CA SER A 379 4.68 -0.24 7.84
C SER A 379 3.77 -1.02 8.76
N ILE A 380 3.34 -2.23 8.38
CA ILE A 380 2.48 -3.05 9.24
C ILE A 380 3.20 -3.56 10.50
N VAL A 381 4.54 -3.66 10.48
CA VAL A 381 5.31 -4.11 11.64
C VAL A 381 5.16 -3.13 12.82
N PRO A 382 5.50 -1.83 12.70
CA PRO A 382 5.28 -0.87 13.77
C PRO A 382 3.78 -0.69 14.09
N ALA A 383 2.88 -0.84 13.13
CA ALA A 383 1.44 -0.80 13.37
C ALA A 383 0.99 -1.93 14.32
N LEU A 384 1.48 -3.16 14.14
CA LEU A 384 1.22 -4.29 15.03
C LEU A 384 1.90 -4.14 16.40
N GLU A 385 3.09 -3.53 16.49
CA GLU A 385 3.70 -3.18 17.78
C GLU A 385 2.85 -2.15 18.55
N LEU A 386 2.31 -1.13 17.86
CA LEU A 386 1.39 -0.17 18.46
C LEU A 386 0.09 -0.83 18.92
N PHE A 387 -0.44 -1.79 18.15
CA PHE A 387 -1.60 -2.58 18.55
C PHE A 387 -1.30 -3.37 19.84
N GLU A 388 -0.21 -4.10 19.92
CA GLU A 388 0.18 -4.83 21.13
C GLU A 388 0.35 -3.89 22.32
N LEU A 389 1.06 -2.79 22.13
CA LEU A 389 1.24 -1.78 23.16
C LEU A 389 -0.12 -1.25 23.66
N SER A 390 -1.09 -1.07 22.77
CA SER A 390 -2.42 -0.57 23.11
C SER A 390 -3.18 -1.48 24.07
N GLN A 391 -2.91 -2.80 24.04
CA GLN A 391 -3.54 -3.76 24.93
C GLN A 391 -3.08 -3.60 26.40
N SER A 392 -1.89 -3.05 26.63
CA SER A 392 -1.30 -2.84 27.96
C SER A 392 -1.26 -1.38 28.39
N ASP A 393 -0.99 -0.46 27.49
CA ASP A 393 -0.91 0.99 27.68
C ASP A 393 -1.44 1.76 26.46
N GLU A 394 -2.77 1.86 26.38
CA GLU A 394 -3.46 2.55 25.30
C GLU A 394 -3.00 4.02 25.14
N THR A 395 -2.71 4.69 26.25
CA THR A 395 -2.31 6.10 26.22
C THR A 395 -0.95 6.27 25.55
N THR A 396 0.01 5.42 25.89
CA THR A 396 1.33 5.45 25.27
C THR A 396 1.23 5.05 23.79
N ALA A 397 0.50 4.01 23.44
CA ALA A 397 0.31 3.58 22.05
C ALA A 397 -0.27 4.70 21.17
N ARG A 398 -1.34 5.34 21.65
CA ARG A 398 -2.00 6.46 20.96
C ARG A 398 -1.08 7.67 20.80
N ASN A 399 -0.34 8.03 21.85
CA ASN A 399 0.60 9.15 21.77
C ASN A 399 1.74 8.85 20.79
N THR A 400 2.28 7.64 20.79
CA THR A 400 3.31 7.21 19.85
C THR A 400 2.79 7.24 18.42
N TYR A 401 1.57 6.76 18.17
CA TYR A 401 0.91 6.83 16.88
C TYR A 401 0.84 8.28 16.36
N PHE A 402 0.31 9.21 17.15
CA PHE A 402 0.23 10.61 16.72
C PHE A 402 1.59 11.30 16.60
N ASN A 403 2.60 10.91 17.38
CA ASN A 403 3.96 11.42 17.21
C ASN A 403 4.57 10.99 15.86
N ILE A 404 4.27 9.76 15.40
CA ILE A 404 4.68 9.28 14.08
C ILE A 404 3.90 10.03 12.99
N MET A 405 2.59 10.14 13.13
CA MET A 405 1.71 10.81 12.15
C MET A 405 2.04 12.29 11.97
N MET A 406 2.30 13.02 13.06
CA MET A 406 2.61 14.45 13.07
C MET A 406 4.10 14.72 12.88
N ARG A 407 4.79 13.85 12.15
CA ARG A 407 6.21 13.96 11.80
C ARG A 407 6.51 15.16 10.91
N ASP A 408 7.79 15.52 10.84
CA ASP A 408 8.28 16.44 9.79
C ASP A 408 8.11 15.77 8.41
N PRO A 409 7.71 16.48 7.36
CA PRO A 409 7.50 15.94 6.01
C PRO A 409 8.70 15.25 5.38
N TYR A 410 9.92 15.58 5.85
CA TYR A 410 11.17 14.96 5.38
C TYR A 410 11.65 13.84 6.29
N SER A 411 10.83 13.42 7.24
CA SER A 411 11.16 12.32 8.15
C SER A 411 11.34 11.02 7.38
N LYS A 412 12.37 10.26 7.76
CA LYS A 412 12.68 8.96 7.18
C LYS A 412 12.09 7.85 8.04
N PHE A 413 11.81 6.71 7.41
CA PHE A 413 11.07 5.62 8.05
C PHE A 413 11.82 5.05 9.27
N ILE A 414 13.04 4.54 9.08
CA ILE A 414 13.80 3.89 10.16
C ILE A 414 14.09 4.87 11.30
N GLU A 415 14.53 6.10 10.95
CA GLU A 415 14.80 7.13 11.94
C GLU A 415 13.56 7.45 12.80
N THR A 416 12.37 7.53 12.16
CA THR A 416 11.12 7.86 12.86
C THR A 416 10.68 6.71 13.76
N ILE A 417 10.77 5.46 13.30
CA ILE A 417 10.43 4.28 14.09
C ILE A 417 11.35 4.17 15.32
N ASP A 418 12.66 4.28 15.14
CA ASP A 418 13.65 4.23 16.23
C ASP A 418 13.45 5.36 17.25
N LYS A 419 13.21 6.58 16.78
CA LYS A 419 12.98 7.76 17.64
C LYS A 419 11.74 7.61 18.52
N ASN A 420 10.74 6.87 18.06
CA ASN A 420 9.51 6.59 18.79
C ASN A 420 9.60 5.30 19.65
N GLY A 421 10.77 4.66 19.71
CA GLY A 421 11.05 3.51 20.56
C GLY A 421 10.45 2.19 20.06
N LEU A 422 10.08 2.11 18.79
CA LEU A 422 9.62 0.90 18.15
C LEU A 422 10.81 0.09 17.61
N SER A 423 10.57 -1.20 17.37
CA SER A 423 11.64 -2.14 17.02
C SER A 423 12.00 -2.08 15.53
N SER A 424 13.24 -2.44 15.20
CA SER A 424 13.67 -2.54 13.80
C SER A 424 12.87 -3.61 13.04
N VAL A 425 12.25 -3.21 11.94
CA VAL A 425 11.44 -4.09 11.07
C VAL A 425 12.28 -5.18 10.37
N PHE A 426 13.59 -5.00 10.29
CA PHE A 426 14.53 -5.97 9.68
C PHE A 426 15.12 -6.96 10.69
N SER A 427 14.59 -6.96 11.93
CA SER A 427 15.04 -7.86 12.99
C SER A 427 14.22 -9.14 13.02
N ASN A 428 14.88 -10.30 12.92
CA ASN A 428 14.23 -11.61 13.11
C ASN A 428 13.50 -11.73 14.45
N VAL A 429 13.96 -11.01 15.48
CA VAL A 429 13.32 -11.01 16.80
C VAL A 429 11.99 -10.31 16.72
N THR A 430 11.96 -9.14 16.09
CA THR A 430 10.73 -8.35 15.87
C THR A 430 9.70 -9.15 15.08
N ILE A 431 10.09 -9.70 13.92
CA ILE A 431 9.16 -10.44 13.07
C ILE A 431 8.60 -11.69 13.75
N LYS A 432 9.40 -12.34 14.59
CA LYS A 432 8.94 -13.46 15.40
C LYS A 432 7.95 -13.04 16.50
N GLN A 433 8.13 -11.86 17.07
CA GLN A 433 7.16 -11.29 18.02
C GLN A 433 5.85 -10.94 17.30
N ILE A 434 5.91 -10.31 16.12
CA ILE A 434 4.73 -10.02 15.30
C ILE A 434 3.93 -11.29 14.98
N ALA A 435 4.61 -12.38 14.57
CA ALA A 435 3.94 -13.66 14.36
C ALA A 435 3.18 -14.15 15.61
N ALA A 436 3.79 -14.00 16.78
CA ALA A 436 3.16 -14.38 18.05
C ALA A 436 1.98 -13.47 18.44
N ILE A 437 2.07 -12.17 18.17
CA ILE A 437 0.97 -11.21 18.41
C ILE A 437 -0.27 -11.63 17.62
N VAL A 438 -0.13 -11.94 16.34
CA VAL A 438 -1.27 -12.33 15.52
C VAL A 438 -1.83 -13.68 15.95
N ASP A 439 -1.00 -14.70 16.12
CA ASP A 439 -1.44 -16.05 16.56
C ASP A 439 -2.19 -16.04 17.90
N GLN A 440 -1.85 -15.14 18.81
CA GLN A 440 -2.51 -15.01 20.13
C GLN A 440 -3.85 -14.26 20.07
N ASN A 441 -4.07 -13.41 19.07
CA ASN A 441 -5.24 -12.55 18.96
C ASN A 441 -6.25 -13.02 17.89
N THR A 442 -5.93 -14.06 17.12
CA THR A 442 -6.82 -14.77 16.19
C THR A 442 -7.25 -16.12 16.73
#